data_6fa0f6b5cf78872d91e5fc5f814c76ca
#
_entry.id   6fa0f6b5cf78872d91e5fc5f814c76ca
#
_cell.length_a   1.000
_cell.length_b   1.000
_cell.length_c   1.000
_cell.angle_alpha   90.00
_cell.angle_beta   90.00
_cell.angle_gamma   90.00
#
_symmetry.space_group_name_H-M   'P 1'
#
loop_
_entity.id
_entity.type
_entity.pdbx_description
1 polymer ?
#
loop_
_entity_poly.entity_id
_entity_poly.type
_entity_poly.pdbx_seq_one_letter_code
_entity_poly.pdbx_strand_id
1 'polypeptide(L)'
;MSDIYTLDDFAHIPSVRKLVDSSLALGVLPSIDDVKVLAKWTPEMLDKFNRPASEFTGPDKRDRSFAMSELAHMGAEMGWSDEQIASMLYDVDDRWGKYKNRRDRNTRLTDFINRARQKHGYNSLDKVDITNLIQSANQTAPVMGENKLVYGYQDFVDAEFKIDWILDGLLAQGGFGLITGFPGTGKTQFSIAIGAHLAIGMPSFLKWHNSGGSKKVLFLSLEMGAAPLNLFMSTIGKGYEDKRSLNRNFLVAPFGTPIHLDSQEGQLFLDQLMNEHMPDVVIIDSLQKVSSKELTDEQAVKSLIHYLSMVRNKYSCAMLMIHHNRKKPNDGQKKGVELSDVYGSTYITTDVDFVVSLKTQDTGLLTVDMLKNRLGATIDSFNMARDNDTLSFSTDLSHLHEQFFKREEDDIEL
;
A
#
# COMPACT_ATOMS: atom_id res chain seq x y z
N MET A 1 -27.70 2.19 -11.61
CA MET A 1 -27.64 1.20 -10.57
C MET A 1 -26.23 0.64 -10.63
N SER A 2 -25.38 0.96 -9.68
CA SER A 2 -24.01 0.46 -9.60
C SER A 2 -24.09 -0.93 -8.98
N ASP A 3 -23.65 -1.94 -9.72
CA ASP A 3 -23.50 -3.30 -9.21
C ASP A 3 -22.46 -3.27 -8.09
N ILE A 4 -22.93 -3.42 -6.86
CA ILE A 4 -22.08 -3.58 -5.68
C ILE A 4 -21.72 -5.07 -5.62
N TYR A 5 -20.48 -5.40 -5.95
CA TYR A 5 -19.97 -6.76 -5.77
C TYR A 5 -19.82 -7.06 -4.27
N THR A 6 -20.30 -8.21 -3.86
CA THR A 6 -20.18 -8.74 -2.51
C THR A 6 -19.05 -9.77 -2.44
N LEU A 7 -18.59 -10.12 -1.23
CA LEU A 7 -17.58 -11.19 -1.04
C LEU A 7 -18.02 -12.54 -1.67
N ASP A 8 -19.32 -12.78 -1.78
CA ASP A 8 -19.87 -13.99 -2.41
C ASP A 8 -19.62 -14.02 -3.92
N ASP A 9 -19.48 -12.86 -4.58
CA ASP A 9 -19.15 -12.78 -6.01
C ASP A 9 -17.72 -13.26 -6.30
N PHE A 10 -16.85 -13.30 -5.29
CA PHE A 10 -15.47 -13.77 -5.35
C PHE A 10 -15.27 -15.13 -4.67
N ALA A 11 -16.33 -15.75 -4.14
CA ALA A 11 -16.26 -17.03 -3.41
C ALA A 11 -15.77 -18.23 -4.26
N HIS A 12 -15.73 -18.07 -5.59
CA HIS A 12 -15.17 -19.06 -6.50
C HIS A 12 -13.64 -19.03 -6.60
N ILE A 13 -12.99 -18.03 -6.01
CA ILE A 13 -11.52 -17.92 -5.96
C ILE A 13 -11.05 -18.63 -4.68
N PRO A 14 -10.34 -19.78 -4.76
CA PRO A 14 -9.96 -20.58 -3.59
C PRO A 14 -9.15 -19.83 -2.52
N SER A 15 -8.47 -18.75 -2.93
CA SER A 15 -7.68 -17.89 -2.04
C SER A 15 -8.53 -16.96 -1.17
N VAL A 16 -9.75 -16.61 -1.57
CA VAL A 16 -10.59 -15.67 -0.81
C VAL A 16 -11.12 -16.28 0.49
N ARG A 17 -11.36 -17.59 0.53
CA ARG A 17 -11.77 -18.30 1.75
C ARG A 17 -10.68 -18.36 2.83
N LYS A 18 -9.39 -18.37 2.41
CA LYS A 18 -8.23 -18.24 3.30
C LYS A 18 -8.00 -16.80 3.78
N LEU A 19 -8.56 -15.82 3.08
CA LEU A 19 -8.39 -14.37 3.31
C LEU A 19 -8.95 -13.88 4.63
N VAL A 20 -10.13 -14.38 4.99
CA VAL A 20 -10.80 -13.98 6.25
C VAL A 20 -10.01 -14.48 7.47
N ASP A 21 -9.32 -15.62 7.31
CA ASP A 21 -8.54 -16.24 8.40
C ASP A 21 -7.10 -15.68 8.49
N SER A 22 -6.55 -15.10 7.43
CA SER A 22 -5.15 -14.62 7.38
C SER A 22 -4.96 -13.12 7.60
N SER A 23 -6.02 -12.32 7.57
CA SER A 23 -5.94 -10.86 7.76
C SER A 23 -5.47 -10.45 9.16
N LEU A 24 -5.38 -11.40 10.08
CA LEU A 24 -4.96 -11.20 11.48
C LEU A 24 -3.51 -11.65 11.77
N ALA A 25 -2.77 -12.12 10.76
CA ALA A 25 -1.38 -12.58 10.91
C ALA A 25 -0.35 -11.44 11.05
N LEU A 26 -0.76 -10.24 11.42
CA LEU A 26 0.10 -9.05 11.47
C LEU A 26 0.60 -8.70 12.87
N GLY A 27 0.62 -9.66 13.77
CA GLY A 27 1.34 -9.50 15.02
C GLY A 27 0.89 -8.32 15.93
N VAL A 28 -0.15 -7.56 15.57
CA VAL A 28 -0.85 -6.62 16.43
C VAL A 28 -2.20 -7.22 16.75
N LEU A 29 -2.53 -7.40 18.02
CA LEU A 29 -3.88 -7.75 18.38
C LEU A 29 -4.82 -6.69 17.77
N PRO A 30 -5.88 -7.09 17.02
CA PRO A 30 -6.82 -6.13 16.46
C PRO A 30 -7.40 -5.27 17.57
N SER A 31 -7.72 -4.01 17.29
CA SER A 31 -8.41 -3.19 18.27
C SER A 31 -9.77 -3.82 18.60
N ILE A 32 -10.28 -3.58 19.81
CA ILE A 32 -11.60 -4.13 20.17
C ILE A 32 -12.70 -3.59 19.24
N ASP A 33 -12.54 -2.40 18.70
CA ASP A 33 -13.49 -1.82 17.75
C ASP A 33 -13.42 -2.53 16.40
N ASP A 34 -12.24 -2.96 15.95
CA ASP A 34 -12.10 -3.82 14.77
C ASP A 34 -12.75 -5.17 14.99
N VAL A 35 -12.55 -5.79 16.16
CA VAL A 35 -13.20 -7.06 16.51
C VAL A 35 -14.72 -6.93 16.53
N LYS A 36 -15.29 -5.79 16.98
CA LYS A 36 -16.73 -5.54 16.96
C LYS A 36 -17.29 -5.47 15.52
N VAL A 37 -16.48 -5.00 14.58
CA VAL A 37 -16.88 -4.88 13.16
C VAL A 37 -16.70 -6.20 12.42
N LEU A 38 -15.55 -6.86 12.63
CA LEU A 38 -15.09 -8.01 11.84
C LEU A 38 -15.67 -9.36 12.32
N ALA A 39 -16.01 -9.46 13.59
CA ALA A 39 -16.46 -10.71 14.17
C ALA A 39 -17.99 -10.74 14.37
N LYS A 40 -18.58 -11.92 14.19
CA LYS A 40 -20.01 -12.10 14.52
C LYS A 40 -20.21 -12.10 16.03
N TRP A 41 -20.99 -11.15 16.53
CA TRP A 41 -21.37 -11.07 17.93
C TRP A 41 -22.81 -11.55 18.12
N THR A 42 -23.04 -12.44 19.09
CA THR A 42 -24.40 -12.75 19.51
C THR A 42 -24.88 -11.73 20.54
N PRO A 43 -26.21 -11.51 20.68
CA PRO A 43 -26.74 -10.63 21.74
C PRO A 43 -26.28 -11.03 23.14
N GLU A 44 -26.19 -12.35 23.41
CA GLU A 44 -25.70 -12.88 24.67
C GLU A 44 -24.22 -12.55 24.92
N MET A 45 -23.39 -12.68 23.88
CA MET A 45 -21.97 -12.35 23.96
C MET A 45 -21.76 -10.86 24.21
N LEU A 46 -22.52 -9.99 23.53
CA LEU A 46 -22.48 -8.55 23.75
C LEU A 46 -22.92 -8.17 25.16
N ASP A 47 -23.98 -8.81 25.69
CA ASP A 47 -24.41 -8.60 27.05
C ASP A 47 -23.30 -8.94 28.06
N LYS A 48 -22.67 -10.12 27.91
CA LYS A 48 -21.56 -10.54 28.78
C LYS A 48 -20.35 -9.62 28.63
N PHE A 49 -19.99 -9.25 27.41
CA PHE A 49 -18.84 -8.38 27.11
C PHE A 49 -19.01 -6.98 27.73
N ASN A 50 -20.22 -6.41 27.65
CA ASN A 50 -20.50 -5.05 28.12
C ASN A 50 -20.73 -4.94 29.63
N ARG A 51 -20.68 -6.03 30.40
CA ARG A 51 -20.88 -5.99 31.87
C ARG A 51 -19.92 -5.04 32.55
N PRO A 52 -20.41 -4.17 33.41
CA PRO A 52 -19.57 -3.27 34.19
C PRO A 52 -18.79 -4.00 35.27
N ALA A 53 -17.60 -3.47 35.62
CA ALA A 53 -16.76 -4.02 36.67
C ALA A 53 -17.46 -4.14 38.03
N SER A 54 -18.48 -3.32 38.30
CA SER A 54 -19.28 -3.34 39.52
C SER A 54 -20.02 -4.65 39.76
N GLU A 55 -20.39 -5.38 38.70
CA GLU A 55 -21.04 -6.70 38.82
C GLU A 55 -20.13 -7.78 39.38
N PHE A 56 -18.84 -7.53 39.42
CA PHE A 56 -17.80 -8.45 39.90
C PHE A 56 -17.28 -8.05 41.29
N THR A 57 -17.88 -7.06 41.93
CA THR A 57 -17.52 -6.56 43.25
C THR A 57 -18.73 -6.69 44.20
N GLY A 58 -18.52 -7.24 45.41
CA GLY A 58 -19.59 -7.41 46.41
C GLY A 58 -19.77 -8.85 46.87
N PRO A 59 -20.71 -9.10 47.78
CA PRO A 59 -20.94 -10.43 48.35
C PRO A 59 -21.44 -11.46 47.32
N ASP A 60 -22.20 -11.02 46.31
CA ASP A 60 -22.74 -11.86 45.21
C ASP A 60 -21.87 -11.75 43.91
N LYS A 61 -20.60 -11.42 44.05
CA LYS A 61 -19.72 -11.21 42.94
C LYS A 61 -19.62 -12.44 42.03
N ARG A 62 -19.88 -12.23 40.77
CA ARG A 62 -19.57 -13.21 39.69
C ARG A 62 -18.06 -13.39 39.58
N ASP A 63 -17.63 -14.62 39.27
CA ASP A 63 -16.22 -14.86 39.03
C ASP A 63 -15.82 -14.28 37.65
N ARG A 64 -14.96 -13.27 37.68
CA ARG A 64 -14.39 -12.66 36.46
C ARG A 64 -13.70 -13.68 35.57
N SER A 65 -12.99 -14.64 36.15
CA SER A 65 -12.30 -15.69 35.39
C SER A 65 -13.30 -16.59 34.66
N PHE A 66 -14.43 -16.89 35.30
CA PHE A 66 -15.48 -17.67 34.68
C PHE A 66 -16.12 -16.90 33.50
N ALA A 67 -16.43 -15.61 33.67
CA ALA A 67 -17.00 -14.78 32.63
C ALA A 67 -16.03 -14.62 31.43
N MET A 68 -14.72 -14.47 31.68
CA MET A 68 -13.70 -14.43 30.62
C MET A 68 -13.59 -15.78 29.90
N SER A 69 -13.70 -16.89 30.63
CA SER A 69 -13.71 -18.23 30.02
C SER A 69 -14.93 -18.43 29.13
N GLU A 70 -16.12 -17.99 29.57
CA GLU A 70 -17.34 -18.05 28.74
C GLU A 70 -17.18 -17.26 27.46
N LEU A 71 -16.68 -16.02 27.52
CA LEU A 71 -16.42 -15.20 26.35
C LEU A 71 -15.44 -15.85 25.37
N ALA A 72 -14.35 -16.45 25.88
CA ALA A 72 -13.40 -17.19 25.04
C ALA A 72 -14.06 -18.37 24.33
N HIS A 73 -14.91 -19.13 25.04
CA HIS A 73 -15.64 -20.26 24.45
C HIS A 73 -16.64 -19.78 23.39
N MET A 74 -17.37 -18.70 23.65
CA MET A 74 -18.31 -18.14 22.66
C MET A 74 -17.58 -17.64 21.40
N GLY A 75 -16.43 -16.98 21.54
CA GLY A 75 -15.61 -16.58 20.41
C GLY A 75 -15.12 -17.79 19.58
N ALA A 76 -14.62 -18.84 20.26
CA ALA A 76 -14.18 -20.07 19.59
C ALA A 76 -15.34 -20.79 18.88
N GLU A 77 -16.53 -20.86 19.50
CA GLU A 77 -17.73 -21.45 18.90
C GLU A 77 -18.20 -20.69 17.65
N MET A 78 -18.01 -19.37 17.65
CA MET A 78 -18.35 -18.51 16.52
C MET A 78 -17.27 -18.51 15.42
N GLY A 79 -16.19 -19.26 15.59
CA GLY A 79 -15.09 -19.35 14.62
C GLY A 79 -14.15 -18.15 14.62
N TRP A 80 -14.08 -17.41 15.74
CA TRP A 80 -13.15 -16.28 15.87
C TRP A 80 -11.70 -16.75 15.85
N SER A 81 -10.81 -15.91 15.34
CA SER A 81 -9.38 -16.17 15.43
C SER A 81 -8.87 -15.98 16.87
N ASP A 82 -7.67 -16.51 17.15
CA ASP A 82 -7.06 -16.37 18.48
C ASP A 82 -6.79 -14.92 18.83
N GLU A 83 -6.41 -14.13 17.85
CA GLU A 83 -6.14 -12.71 18.00
C GLU A 83 -7.42 -11.94 18.34
N GLN A 84 -8.55 -12.30 17.72
CA GLN A 84 -9.85 -11.70 18.03
C GLN A 84 -10.28 -12.04 19.46
N ILE A 85 -10.13 -13.31 19.86
CA ILE A 85 -10.44 -13.75 21.22
C ILE A 85 -9.47 -13.08 22.22
N ALA A 86 -8.18 -13.01 21.88
CA ALA A 86 -7.18 -12.35 22.72
C ALA A 86 -7.51 -10.87 22.93
N SER A 87 -7.84 -10.13 21.87
CA SER A 87 -8.23 -8.71 21.95
C SER A 87 -9.43 -8.48 22.84
N MET A 88 -10.46 -9.32 22.70
CA MET A 88 -11.64 -9.26 23.56
C MET A 88 -11.27 -9.53 25.02
N LEU A 89 -10.44 -10.55 25.29
CA LEU A 89 -10.02 -10.90 26.65
C LEU A 89 -9.16 -9.81 27.29
N TYR A 90 -8.30 -9.16 26.49
CA TYR A 90 -7.51 -8.02 26.98
C TYR A 90 -8.39 -6.85 27.36
N ASP A 91 -9.37 -6.47 26.51
CA ASP A 91 -10.28 -5.38 26.78
C ASP A 91 -11.10 -5.62 28.04
N VAL A 92 -11.71 -6.80 28.18
CA VAL A 92 -12.48 -7.11 29.39
C VAL A 92 -11.60 -7.18 30.65
N ASP A 93 -10.36 -7.68 30.54
CA ASP A 93 -9.45 -7.70 31.68
C ASP A 93 -8.99 -6.29 32.06
N ASP A 94 -8.79 -5.39 31.09
CA ASP A 94 -8.49 -3.98 31.35
C ASP A 94 -9.64 -3.27 32.08
N ARG A 95 -10.88 -3.58 31.74
CA ARG A 95 -12.07 -3.03 32.40
C ARG A 95 -12.37 -3.70 33.74
N TRP A 96 -12.26 -5.02 33.83
CA TRP A 96 -12.63 -5.76 35.02
C TRP A 96 -11.49 -5.90 36.04
N GLY A 97 -10.23 -5.74 35.62
CA GLY A 97 -9.05 -5.70 36.49
C GLY A 97 -8.71 -7.01 37.19
N LYS A 98 -8.94 -8.18 36.55
CA LYS A 98 -8.61 -9.49 37.18
C LYS A 98 -7.13 -9.83 37.13
N TYR A 99 -6.52 -9.67 35.95
CA TYR A 99 -5.13 -10.03 35.68
C TYR A 99 -4.26 -8.84 35.24
N LYS A 100 -4.86 -7.69 34.95
CA LYS A 100 -4.24 -6.49 34.39
C LYS A 100 -2.86 -6.13 34.96
N ASN A 101 -2.70 -6.25 36.27
CA ASN A 101 -1.45 -5.89 36.96
C ASN A 101 -0.60 -7.10 37.36
N ARG A 102 -0.88 -8.27 36.82
CA ARG A 102 -0.16 -9.50 37.16
C ARG A 102 0.93 -9.80 36.11
N ARG A 103 2.08 -10.31 36.58
CA ARG A 103 3.18 -10.74 35.70
C ARG A 103 2.80 -11.93 34.80
N ASP A 104 1.84 -12.77 35.24
CA ASP A 104 1.35 -13.94 34.50
C ASP A 104 0.08 -13.67 33.69
N ARG A 105 -0.25 -12.38 33.40
CA ARG A 105 -1.46 -11.97 32.66
C ARG A 105 -1.60 -12.74 31.35
N ASN A 106 -0.57 -12.66 30.50
CA ASN A 106 -0.58 -13.29 29.18
C ASN A 106 -0.79 -14.80 29.27
N THR A 107 -0.10 -15.48 30.19
CA THR A 107 -0.27 -16.91 30.40
C THR A 107 -1.71 -17.26 30.78
N ARG A 108 -2.35 -16.46 31.66
CA ARG A 108 -3.74 -16.69 32.06
C ARG A 108 -4.73 -16.48 30.92
N LEU A 109 -4.54 -15.45 30.13
CA LEU A 109 -5.41 -15.19 28.97
C LEU A 109 -5.21 -16.26 27.89
N THR A 110 -3.98 -16.68 27.65
CA THR A 110 -3.64 -17.81 26.77
C THR A 110 -4.34 -19.11 27.20
N ASP A 111 -4.39 -19.40 28.49
CA ASP A 111 -5.08 -20.59 29.03
C ASP A 111 -6.57 -20.61 28.67
N PHE A 112 -7.25 -19.46 28.66
CA PHE A 112 -8.65 -19.40 28.25
C PHE A 112 -8.86 -19.74 26.78
N ILE A 113 -8.01 -19.22 25.91
CA ILE A 113 -8.07 -19.48 24.45
C ILE A 113 -7.82 -20.97 24.20
N ASN A 114 -6.74 -21.53 24.77
CA ASN A 114 -6.38 -22.94 24.55
C ASN A 114 -7.48 -23.90 25.05
N ARG A 115 -8.11 -23.62 26.19
CA ARG A 115 -9.24 -24.42 26.70
C ARG A 115 -10.47 -24.31 25.81
N ALA A 116 -10.77 -23.11 25.33
CA ALA A 116 -11.90 -22.90 24.42
C ALA A 116 -11.71 -23.65 23.11
N ARG A 117 -10.52 -23.61 22.53
CA ARG A 117 -10.16 -24.36 21.32
C ARG A 117 -10.25 -25.87 21.51
N GLN A 118 -9.68 -26.39 22.58
CA GLN A 118 -9.72 -27.81 22.90
C GLN A 118 -11.15 -28.35 22.97
N LYS A 119 -12.07 -27.55 23.56
CA LYS A 119 -13.48 -27.92 23.72
C LYS A 119 -14.25 -27.91 22.37
N HIS A 120 -13.92 -26.98 21.48
CA HIS A 120 -14.63 -26.80 20.20
C HIS A 120 -13.95 -27.49 19.00
N GLY A 121 -13.04 -28.44 19.24
CA GLY A 121 -12.54 -29.36 18.21
C GLY A 121 -11.49 -28.79 17.26
N TYR A 122 -10.89 -27.67 17.58
CA TYR A 122 -9.76 -27.13 16.83
C TYR A 122 -8.52 -27.97 17.11
N ASN A 123 -8.24 -28.95 16.25
CA ASN A 123 -7.00 -29.73 16.27
C ASN A 123 -5.83 -28.92 15.67
N SER A 124 -5.35 -27.91 16.37
CA SER A 124 -4.06 -27.33 16.04
C SER A 124 -2.98 -27.95 16.93
N LEU A 125 -1.93 -28.45 16.29
CA LEU A 125 -0.76 -29.03 16.95
C LEU A 125 0.06 -27.98 17.73
N ASP A 126 -0.19 -26.70 17.49
CA ASP A 126 0.53 -25.59 18.10
C ASP A 126 -0.29 -24.98 19.23
N LYS A 127 0.30 -24.97 20.43
CA LYS A 127 -0.28 -24.24 21.55
C LYS A 127 -0.18 -22.75 21.27
N VAL A 128 -1.31 -22.07 21.35
CA VAL A 128 -1.33 -20.61 21.28
C VAL A 128 -0.61 -20.04 22.48
N ASP A 129 0.25 -19.05 22.25
CA ASP A 129 0.87 -18.25 23.28
C ASP A 129 0.66 -16.76 22.92
N ILE A 130 -0.19 -16.09 23.69
CA ILE A 130 -0.45 -14.65 23.50
C ILE A 130 0.85 -13.83 23.56
N THR A 131 1.84 -14.26 24.33
CA THR A 131 3.14 -13.58 24.40
C THR A 131 3.81 -13.60 23.02
N ASN A 132 3.75 -14.74 22.32
CA ASN A 132 4.28 -14.85 20.96
C ASN A 132 3.42 -14.05 19.96
N LEU A 133 2.10 -14.01 20.12
CA LEU A 133 1.22 -13.16 19.30
C LEU A 133 1.56 -11.68 19.48
N ILE A 134 1.83 -11.22 20.70
CA ILE A 134 2.23 -9.84 20.98
C ILE A 134 3.70 -9.59 20.56
N GLN A 135 4.60 -10.57 20.71
CA GLN A 135 5.99 -10.42 20.30
C GLN A 135 6.17 -10.42 18.79
N SER A 136 5.44 -11.24 18.06
CA SER A 136 5.39 -11.15 16.60
C SER A 136 4.80 -9.81 16.14
N ALA A 137 3.89 -9.23 16.92
CA ALA A 137 3.38 -7.88 16.76
C ALA A 137 4.45 -6.80 16.89
N ASN A 138 5.31 -6.96 17.87
CA ASN A 138 6.41 -6.02 18.13
C ASN A 138 7.60 -6.23 17.18
N GLN A 139 7.68 -7.39 16.49
CA GLN A 139 8.75 -7.70 15.53
C GLN A 139 8.46 -7.23 14.11
N THR A 140 7.20 -6.91 13.78
CA THR A 140 6.82 -6.28 12.50
C THR A 140 6.75 -4.75 12.57
N ALA A 141 6.76 -4.17 13.76
CA ALA A 141 7.24 -2.80 13.86
C ALA A 141 8.71 -2.80 13.37
N PRO A 142 9.11 -1.85 12.48
CA PRO A 142 10.53 -1.75 12.14
C PRO A 142 11.28 -1.80 13.45
N VAL A 143 12.30 -2.68 13.55
CA VAL A 143 13.22 -2.70 14.68
C VAL A 143 13.83 -1.31 14.67
N MET A 144 13.18 -0.41 15.36
CA MET A 144 13.75 0.84 15.80
C MET A 144 14.79 0.39 16.82
N GLY A 145 16.03 0.20 16.37
CA GLY A 145 17.18 0.07 17.30
C GLY A 145 17.04 1.17 18.31
N GLU A 146 17.41 0.97 19.57
CA GLU A 146 17.30 1.86 20.74
C GLU A 146 16.86 3.32 20.44
N ASN A 147 15.81 3.51 19.66
CA ASN A 147 15.39 4.82 19.17
C ASN A 147 14.61 5.51 20.27
N LYS A 148 15.28 6.47 20.90
CA LYS A 148 14.59 7.47 21.70
C LYS A 148 13.42 8.01 20.87
N LEU A 149 12.20 8.03 21.40
CA LEU A 149 11.05 8.65 20.76
C LEU A 149 11.22 10.17 20.59
N VAL A 150 12.09 10.76 21.42
CA VAL A 150 12.40 12.19 21.44
C VAL A 150 13.91 12.33 21.57
N TYR A 151 14.50 13.13 20.69
CA TYR A 151 15.92 13.46 20.68
C TYR A 151 16.14 14.90 21.11
N GLY A 152 17.24 15.17 21.81
CA GLY A 152 17.80 16.50 21.85
C GLY A 152 18.32 16.91 20.45
N TYR A 153 18.41 18.20 20.16
CA TYR A 153 18.88 18.66 18.85
C TYR A 153 20.21 18.02 18.44
N GLN A 154 21.20 18.07 19.33
CA GLN A 154 22.53 17.53 19.03
C GLN A 154 22.53 16.02 18.87
N ASP A 155 21.84 15.30 19.75
CA ASP A 155 21.68 13.83 19.66
C ASP A 155 21.05 13.41 18.32
N PHE A 156 20.08 14.21 17.81
CA PHE A 156 19.41 13.95 16.54
C PHE A 156 20.36 14.16 15.35
N VAL A 157 21.16 15.22 15.39
CA VAL A 157 22.16 15.51 14.36
C VAL A 157 23.27 14.46 14.35
N ASP A 158 23.77 14.10 15.53
CA ASP A 158 24.87 13.13 15.68
C ASP A 158 24.43 11.68 15.35
N ALA A 159 23.12 11.40 15.32
CA ALA A 159 22.58 10.12 14.90
C ALA A 159 22.76 9.84 13.40
N GLU A 160 23.11 10.87 12.61
CA GLU A 160 23.40 10.77 11.16
C GLU A 160 22.38 9.94 10.38
N PHE A 161 21.07 10.16 10.62
CA PHE A 161 20.01 9.49 9.86
C PHE A 161 20.18 9.75 8.37
N LYS A 162 20.30 8.68 7.59
CA LYS A 162 20.45 8.75 6.13
C LYS A 162 19.13 8.41 5.45
N ILE A 163 18.85 9.10 4.35
CA ILE A 163 17.75 8.74 3.46
C ILE A 163 18.19 7.50 2.69
N ASP A 164 17.39 6.43 2.80
CA ASP A 164 17.59 5.21 2.00
C ASP A 164 16.95 5.43 0.62
N TRP A 165 17.78 5.82 -0.36
CA TRP A 165 17.32 6.11 -1.69
C TRP A 165 17.12 4.84 -2.52
N ILE A 166 16.01 4.80 -3.26
CA ILE A 166 15.76 3.85 -4.36
C ILE A 166 16.20 4.50 -5.67
N LEU A 167 15.73 5.73 -5.94
CA LEU A 167 16.21 6.59 -7.01
C LEU A 167 16.65 7.91 -6.38
N ASP A 168 17.95 8.21 -6.50
CA ASP A 168 18.58 9.32 -5.80
C ASP A 168 17.91 10.65 -6.11
N GLY A 169 17.53 11.36 -5.07
CA GLY A 169 16.87 12.64 -5.18
C GLY A 169 15.41 12.59 -5.67
N LEU A 170 14.84 11.41 -5.93
CA LEU A 170 13.45 11.25 -6.34
C LEU A 170 12.68 10.35 -5.38
N LEU A 171 13.01 9.07 -5.30
CA LEU A 171 12.25 8.07 -4.56
C LEU A 171 13.09 7.44 -3.46
N ALA A 172 12.70 7.62 -2.22
CA ALA A 172 13.29 6.96 -1.06
C ALA A 172 12.48 5.72 -0.67
N GLN A 173 13.09 4.83 0.10
CA GLN A 173 12.38 3.74 0.80
C GLN A 173 11.32 4.36 1.72
N GLY A 174 10.10 3.84 1.67
CA GLY A 174 8.96 4.48 2.35
C GLY A 174 8.50 5.79 1.70
N GLY A 175 9.00 6.18 0.54
CA GLY A 175 8.62 7.38 -0.19
C GLY A 175 7.26 7.28 -0.87
N PHE A 176 6.67 8.43 -1.20
CA PHE A 176 5.35 8.52 -1.82
C PHE A 176 5.38 9.50 -3.00
N GLY A 177 5.26 9.00 -4.21
CA GLY A 177 5.38 9.77 -5.44
C GLY A 177 4.12 9.78 -6.29
N LEU A 178 3.94 10.86 -7.05
CA LEU A 178 2.87 11.02 -8.03
C LEU A 178 3.44 11.24 -9.42
N ILE A 179 3.01 10.42 -10.38
CA ILE A 179 3.26 10.60 -11.80
C ILE A 179 1.96 11.09 -12.45
N THR A 180 1.98 12.29 -13.00
CA THR A 180 0.80 12.92 -13.54
C THR A 180 0.98 13.34 -15.00
N GLY A 181 -0.08 13.75 -15.67
CA GLY A 181 -0.08 14.21 -17.07
C GLY A 181 -1.44 14.06 -17.73
N PHE A 182 -1.61 14.64 -18.90
CA PHE A 182 -2.83 14.53 -19.68
C PHE A 182 -3.06 13.09 -20.18
N PRO A 183 -4.29 12.71 -20.53
CA PRO A 183 -4.56 11.44 -21.19
C PRO A 183 -3.68 11.25 -22.45
N GLY A 184 -3.17 10.03 -22.66
CA GLY A 184 -2.35 9.70 -23.83
C GLY A 184 -0.87 10.08 -23.73
N THR A 185 -0.38 10.71 -22.63
CA THR A 185 1.03 11.08 -22.47
C THR A 185 1.98 9.91 -22.14
N GLY A 186 1.48 8.67 -22.08
CA GLY A 186 2.32 7.51 -21.82
C GLY A 186 2.67 7.26 -20.34
N LYS A 187 1.89 7.78 -19.37
CA LYS A 187 2.12 7.59 -17.93
C LYS A 187 2.25 6.13 -17.52
N THR A 188 1.32 5.29 -17.97
CA THR A 188 1.36 3.84 -17.72
C THR A 188 2.66 3.21 -18.23
N GLN A 189 3.07 3.54 -19.46
CA GLN A 189 4.31 3.02 -20.05
C GLN A 189 5.54 3.50 -19.27
N PHE A 190 5.56 4.77 -18.88
CA PHE A 190 6.62 5.36 -18.08
C PHE A 190 6.75 4.68 -16.70
N SER A 191 5.65 4.41 -16.05
CA SER A 191 5.64 3.74 -14.74
C SER A 191 6.03 2.26 -14.84
N ILE A 192 5.63 1.56 -15.91
CA ILE A 192 6.12 0.20 -16.20
C ILE A 192 7.65 0.22 -16.43
N ALA A 193 8.15 1.20 -17.17
CA ALA A 193 9.59 1.31 -17.40
C ALA A 193 10.37 1.59 -16.10
N ILE A 194 9.88 2.49 -15.22
CA ILE A 194 10.45 2.66 -13.87
C ILE A 194 10.45 1.32 -13.13
N GLY A 195 9.31 0.64 -13.08
CA GLY A 195 9.18 -0.64 -12.38
C GLY A 195 10.17 -1.70 -12.91
N ALA A 196 10.33 -1.79 -14.22
CA ALA A 196 11.26 -2.72 -14.85
C ALA A 196 12.73 -2.38 -14.52
N HIS A 197 13.12 -1.11 -14.57
CA HIS A 197 14.45 -0.66 -14.16
C HIS A 197 14.76 -1.01 -12.71
N LEU A 198 13.82 -0.75 -11.81
CA LEU A 198 13.96 -1.08 -10.39
C LEU A 198 14.01 -2.59 -10.16
N ALA A 199 13.19 -3.37 -10.85
CA ALA A 199 13.16 -4.83 -10.71
C ALA A 199 14.47 -5.49 -11.13
N ILE A 200 15.12 -4.97 -12.16
CA ILE A 200 16.42 -5.45 -12.65
C ILE A 200 17.56 -4.88 -11.80
N GLY A 201 17.41 -3.69 -11.23
CA GLY A 201 18.47 -2.96 -10.55
C GLY A 201 19.38 -2.23 -11.52
N MET A 202 18.82 -1.68 -12.62
CA MET A 202 19.57 -0.86 -13.57
C MET A 202 20.21 0.34 -12.87
N PRO A 203 21.44 0.75 -13.23
CA PRO A 203 22.18 1.79 -12.51
C PRO A 203 21.49 3.16 -12.45
N SER A 204 20.62 3.45 -13.40
CA SER A 204 19.88 4.71 -13.45
C SER A 204 18.59 4.58 -14.26
N PHE A 205 17.60 5.36 -13.89
CA PHE A 205 16.42 5.61 -14.73
C PHE A 205 16.43 7.07 -15.17
N LEU A 206 16.67 7.30 -16.45
CA LEU A 206 16.86 8.65 -17.03
C LEU A 206 17.95 9.44 -16.27
N LYS A 207 17.58 10.52 -15.58
CA LYS A 207 18.51 11.36 -14.82
C LYS A 207 18.69 10.93 -13.34
N TRP A 208 17.92 9.92 -12.87
CA TRP A 208 17.99 9.47 -11.48
C TRP A 208 18.85 8.22 -11.35
N HIS A 209 19.90 8.33 -10.55
CA HIS A 209 20.75 7.19 -10.22
C HIS A 209 20.00 6.22 -9.30
N ASN A 210 20.17 4.92 -9.50
CA ASN A 210 19.60 3.87 -8.68
C ASN A 210 20.63 3.37 -7.66
N SER A 211 20.70 3.99 -6.49
CA SER A 211 21.56 3.53 -5.39
C SER A 211 20.94 2.37 -4.60
N GLY A 212 19.60 2.20 -4.70
CA GLY A 212 18.87 1.13 -4.02
C GLY A 212 19.04 -0.27 -4.61
N GLY A 213 19.63 -0.40 -5.80
CA GLY A 213 19.80 -1.67 -6.50
C GLY A 213 18.48 -2.30 -6.97
N SER A 214 18.45 -3.65 -7.06
CA SER A 214 17.25 -4.37 -7.48
C SER A 214 16.18 -4.36 -6.39
N LYS A 215 14.93 -4.06 -6.77
CA LYS A 215 13.77 -3.96 -5.89
C LYS A 215 12.64 -4.86 -6.35
N LYS A 216 11.89 -5.43 -5.42
CA LYS A 216 10.66 -6.14 -5.74
C LYS A 216 9.54 -5.13 -5.97
N VAL A 217 9.00 -5.09 -7.17
CA VAL A 217 7.98 -4.15 -7.62
C VAL A 217 6.64 -4.88 -7.78
N LEU A 218 5.58 -4.31 -7.22
CA LEU A 218 4.20 -4.74 -7.45
C LEU A 218 3.48 -3.66 -8.26
N PHE A 219 3.06 -3.99 -9.48
CA PHE A 219 2.30 -3.12 -10.37
C PHE A 219 0.82 -3.48 -10.35
N LEU A 220 -0.01 -2.60 -9.81
CA LEU A 220 -1.46 -2.74 -9.76
C LEU A 220 -2.08 -1.99 -10.94
N SER A 221 -2.55 -2.72 -11.95
CA SER A 221 -3.27 -2.13 -13.09
C SER A 221 -4.77 -2.19 -12.86
N LEU A 222 -5.37 -1.05 -12.56
CA LEU A 222 -6.80 -0.92 -12.26
C LEU A 222 -7.61 -0.35 -13.43
N GLU A 223 -6.92 0.23 -14.43
CA GLU A 223 -7.56 0.75 -15.64
C GLU A 223 -7.48 -0.23 -16.80
N MET A 224 -6.43 -1.03 -16.82
CA MET A 224 -6.09 -1.88 -17.96
C MET A 224 -6.11 -3.35 -17.55
N GLY A 225 -6.93 -4.14 -18.23
CA GLY A 225 -6.98 -5.59 -18.03
C GLY A 225 -5.78 -6.31 -18.62
N ALA A 226 -5.75 -7.63 -18.44
CA ALA A 226 -4.58 -8.48 -18.72
C ALA A 226 -4.07 -8.37 -20.17
N ALA A 227 -4.96 -8.37 -21.18
CA ALA A 227 -4.53 -8.44 -22.58
C ALA A 227 -3.79 -7.16 -23.06
N PRO A 228 -4.34 -5.93 -22.91
CA PRO A 228 -3.61 -4.73 -23.29
C PRO A 228 -2.38 -4.49 -22.41
N LEU A 229 -2.43 -4.84 -21.12
CA LEU A 229 -1.26 -4.73 -20.23
C LEU A 229 -0.14 -5.68 -20.66
N ASN A 230 -0.47 -6.91 -21.07
CA ASN A 230 0.50 -7.88 -21.58
C ASN A 230 1.21 -7.34 -22.82
N LEU A 231 0.51 -6.65 -23.73
CA LEU A 231 1.12 -6.01 -24.89
C LEU A 231 2.19 -4.99 -24.46
N PHE A 232 1.90 -4.10 -23.53
CA PHE A 232 2.87 -3.13 -23.03
C PHE A 232 4.04 -3.81 -22.31
N MET A 233 3.75 -4.74 -21.40
CA MET A 233 4.77 -5.47 -20.65
C MET A 233 5.72 -6.25 -21.57
N SER A 234 5.18 -6.95 -22.57
CA SER A 234 6.00 -7.71 -23.53
C SER A 234 6.84 -6.80 -24.39
N THR A 235 6.30 -5.66 -24.81
CA THR A 235 7.03 -4.67 -25.63
C THR A 235 8.14 -4.01 -24.83
N ILE A 236 7.86 -3.51 -23.65
CA ILE A 236 8.88 -2.92 -22.75
C ILE A 236 9.91 -3.98 -22.36
N GLY A 237 9.46 -5.19 -22.10
CA GLY A 237 10.34 -6.30 -21.80
C GLY A 237 11.42 -6.55 -22.87
N LYS A 238 11.18 -6.27 -24.16
CA LYS A 238 12.18 -6.44 -25.22
C LYS A 238 13.43 -5.58 -25.01
N GLY A 239 13.28 -4.40 -24.41
CA GLY A 239 14.37 -3.46 -24.13
C GLY A 239 15.32 -3.89 -23.00
N TYR A 240 15.06 -5.00 -22.32
CA TYR A 240 15.88 -5.47 -21.19
C TYR A 240 16.49 -6.85 -21.48
N GLU A 241 17.76 -7.04 -21.16
CA GLU A 241 18.47 -8.32 -21.32
C GLU A 241 18.19 -9.27 -20.14
N ASP A 242 18.21 -8.77 -18.90
CA ASP A 242 17.98 -9.58 -17.69
C ASP A 242 16.51 -9.92 -17.46
N LYS A 243 16.01 -10.86 -18.26
CA LYS A 243 14.66 -11.41 -18.10
C LYS A 243 14.46 -12.17 -16.78
N ARG A 244 15.53 -12.72 -16.21
CA ARG A 244 15.45 -13.51 -14.97
C ARG A 244 15.11 -12.61 -13.78
N SER A 245 15.83 -11.51 -13.62
CA SER A 245 15.53 -10.53 -12.56
C SER A 245 14.17 -9.88 -12.77
N LEU A 246 13.83 -9.54 -14.02
CA LEU A 246 12.52 -8.98 -14.36
C LEU A 246 11.40 -9.93 -13.92
N ASN A 247 11.46 -11.22 -14.29
CA ASN A 247 10.45 -12.21 -13.91
C ASN A 247 10.34 -12.44 -12.41
N ARG A 248 11.45 -12.33 -11.69
CA ARG A 248 11.47 -12.57 -10.24
C ARG A 248 10.95 -11.38 -9.43
N ASN A 249 11.28 -10.18 -9.87
CA ASN A 249 11.12 -8.98 -9.05
C ASN A 249 10.02 -8.04 -9.55
N PHE A 250 9.46 -8.24 -10.76
CA PHE A 250 8.37 -7.41 -11.28
C PHE A 250 7.06 -8.20 -11.29
N LEU A 251 6.26 -8.00 -10.25
CA LEU A 251 4.96 -8.63 -10.06
C LEU A 251 3.87 -7.75 -10.66
N VAL A 252 2.92 -8.35 -11.35
CA VAL A 252 1.86 -7.64 -12.06
C VAL A 252 0.51 -8.17 -11.64
N ALA A 253 -0.37 -7.27 -11.23
CA ALA A 253 -1.76 -7.55 -10.90
C ALA A 253 -2.69 -6.84 -11.90
N PRO A 254 -3.13 -7.56 -12.97
CA PRO A 254 -3.87 -6.96 -14.09
C PRO A 254 -5.38 -6.98 -13.85
N PHE A 255 -5.88 -6.28 -12.85
CA PHE A 255 -7.29 -6.31 -12.49
C PHE A 255 -8.20 -5.72 -13.56
N GLY A 256 -7.81 -4.57 -14.16
CA GLY A 256 -8.64 -3.85 -15.14
C GLY A 256 -9.97 -3.34 -14.57
N THR A 257 -10.15 -3.41 -13.26
CA THR A 257 -11.33 -2.95 -12.52
C THR A 257 -10.92 -2.14 -11.31
N PRO A 258 -11.75 -1.20 -10.84
CA PRO A 258 -11.49 -0.44 -9.63
C PRO A 258 -11.37 -1.35 -8.40
N ILE A 259 -10.46 -0.99 -7.48
CA ILE A 259 -10.35 -1.54 -6.13
C ILE A 259 -10.48 -0.39 -5.17
N HIS A 260 -11.59 -0.32 -4.46
CA HIS A 260 -11.91 0.81 -3.60
C HIS A 260 -11.18 0.69 -2.26
N LEU A 261 -10.01 1.34 -2.15
CA LEU A 261 -9.21 1.37 -0.91
C LEU A 261 -9.79 2.27 0.19
N ASP A 262 -10.86 2.96 -0.11
CA ASP A 262 -11.73 3.65 0.85
C ASP A 262 -12.84 2.73 1.41
N SER A 263 -12.85 1.45 1.02
CA SER A 263 -13.68 0.39 1.60
C SER A 263 -12.81 -0.59 2.39
N GLN A 264 -13.41 -1.27 3.35
CA GLN A 264 -12.74 -2.28 4.16
C GLN A 264 -12.27 -3.47 3.31
N GLU A 265 -13.08 -3.91 2.35
CA GLU A 265 -12.75 -5.02 1.45
C GLU A 265 -11.51 -4.69 0.60
N GLY A 266 -11.47 -3.49 0.03
CA GLY A 266 -10.31 -3.04 -0.75
C GLY A 266 -9.04 -2.93 0.09
N GLN A 267 -9.16 -2.47 1.34
CA GLN A 267 -8.05 -2.38 2.29
C GLN A 267 -7.51 -3.77 2.66
N LEU A 268 -8.39 -4.71 2.99
CA LEU A 268 -8.01 -6.10 3.28
C LEU A 268 -7.34 -6.76 2.08
N PHE A 269 -7.85 -6.50 0.88
CA PHE A 269 -7.29 -7.04 -0.34
C PHE A 269 -5.88 -6.51 -0.61
N LEU A 270 -5.65 -5.19 -0.45
CA LEU A 270 -4.31 -4.62 -0.59
C LEU A 270 -3.36 -5.18 0.48
N ASP A 271 -3.80 -5.24 1.73
CA ASP A 271 -3.02 -5.82 2.83
C ASP A 271 -2.60 -7.26 2.55
N GLN A 272 -3.48 -8.08 1.94
CA GLN A 272 -3.13 -9.43 1.55
C GLN A 272 -2.02 -9.44 0.49
N LEU A 273 -2.16 -8.66 -0.58
CA LEU A 273 -1.13 -8.58 -1.62
C LEU A 273 0.22 -8.14 -1.03
N MET A 274 0.18 -7.17 -0.12
CA MET A 274 1.38 -6.68 0.56
C MET A 274 2.02 -7.77 1.42
N ASN A 275 1.25 -8.52 2.19
CA ASN A 275 1.75 -9.61 3.03
C ASN A 275 2.30 -10.79 2.21
N GLU A 276 1.60 -11.18 1.14
CA GLU A 276 2.00 -12.32 0.32
C GLU A 276 3.28 -12.03 -0.46
N HIS A 277 3.38 -10.81 -0.98
CA HIS A 277 4.45 -10.47 -1.92
C HIS A 277 5.56 -9.64 -1.31
N MET A 278 5.34 -8.92 -0.21
CA MET A 278 6.33 -8.04 0.45
C MET A 278 7.11 -7.18 -0.56
N PRO A 279 6.43 -6.35 -1.38
CA PRO A 279 7.10 -5.52 -2.37
C PRO A 279 7.85 -4.36 -1.73
N ASP A 280 9.01 -4.00 -2.28
CA ASP A 280 9.74 -2.77 -1.91
C ASP A 280 9.09 -1.52 -2.51
N VAL A 281 8.49 -1.67 -3.70
CA VAL A 281 7.83 -0.59 -4.43
C VAL A 281 6.46 -1.05 -4.93
N VAL A 282 5.44 -0.25 -4.69
CA VAL A 282 4.08 -0.47 -5.22
C VAL A 282 3.76 0.64 -6.22
N ILE A 283 3.35 0.26 -7.41
CA ILE A 283 2.90 1.19 -8.46
C ILE A 283 1.41 0.99 -8.68
N ILE A 284 0.61 2.05 -8.57
CA ILE A 284 -0.86 2.01 -8.70
C ILE A 284 -1.29 2.82 -9.93
N ASP A 285 -1.85 2.14 -10.91
CA ASP A 285 -2.39 2.75 -12.13
C ASP A 285 -3.91 2.51 -12.22
N SER A 286 -4.75 3.45 -11.76
CA SER A 286 -4.46 4.81 -11.34
C SER A 286 -5.14 5.15 -10.00
N LEU A 287 -4.73 6.30 -9.40
CA LEU A 287 -5.33 6.84 -8.17
C LEU A 287 -6.86 7.00 -8.28
N GLN A 288 -7.38 7.35 -9.45
CA GLN A 288 -8.82 7.52 -9.66
C GLN A 288 -9.60 6.22 -9.47
N LYS A 289 -8.96 5.06 -9.64
CA LYS A 289 -9.60 3.74 -9.54
C LYS A 289 -9.52 3.12 -8.14
N VAL A 290 -8.86 3.78 -7.19
CA VAL A 290 -8.78 3.31 -5.81
C VAL A 290 -9.76 4.00 -4.87
N SER A 291 -10.57 4.95 -5.36
CA SER A 291 -11.61 5.61 -4.59
C SER A 291 -13.00 5.32 -5.16
N SER A 292 -13.95 5.03 -4.29
CA SER A 292 -15.37 4.94 -4.63
C SER A 292 -16.03 6.31 -4.79
N LYS A 293 -15.35 7.37 -4.32
CA LYS A 293 -15.82 8.76 -4.34
C LYS A 293 -15.02 9.60 -5.32
N GLU A 294 -15.59 10.73 -5.69
CA GLU A 294 -14.88 11.70 -6.51
C GLU A 294 -13.64 12.25 -5.81
N LEU A 295 -12.53 12.35 -6.54
CA LEU A 295 -11.27 12.87 -5.98
C LEU A 295 -11.31 14.40 -5.70
N THR A 296 -12.44 15.05 -5.94
CA THR A 296 -12.73 16.42 -5.52
C THR A 296 -13.32 16.50 -4.11
N ASP A 297 -13.77 15.38 -3.54
CA ASP A 297 -14.19 15.28 -2.15
C ASP A 297 -12.96 15.27 -1.24
N GLU A 298 -12.70 16.38 -0.58
CA GLU A 298 -11.51 16.55 0.28
C GLU A 298 -11.43 15.53 1.40
N GLN A 299 -12.55 15.20 2.04
CA GLN A 299 -12.57 14.27 3.16
C GLN A 299 -12.27 12.84 2.70
N ALA A 300 -12.83 12.43 1.57
CA ALA A 300 -12.56 11.12 0.98
C ALA A 300 -11.09 10.99 0.57
N VAL A 301 -10.55 12.00 -0.10
CA VAL A 301 -9.14 12.03 -0.51
C VAL A 301 -8.21 12.00 0.70
N LYS A 302 -8.49 12.79 1.73
CA LYS A 302 -7.70 12.82 2.96
C LYS A 302 -7.65 11.45 3.62
N SER A 303 -8.79 10.77 3.75
CA SER A 303 -8.87 9.43 4.33
C SER A 303 -8.11 8.40 3.49
N LEU A 304 -8.23 8.45 2.16
CA LEU A 304 -7.53 7.56 1.24
C LEU A 304 -6.00 7.74 1.32
N ILE A 305 -5.51 8.99 1.24
CA ILE A 305 -4.08 9.29 1.33
C ILE A 305 -3.52 8.90 2.69
N HIS A 306 -4.28 9.12 3.77
CA HIS A 306 -3.90 8.67 5.11
C HIS A 306 -3.76 7.14 5.17
N TYR A 307 -4.72 6.39 4.62
CA TYR A 307 -4.65 4.93 4.55
C TYR A 307 -3.41 4.46 3.76
N LEU A 308 -3.17 5.01 2.57
CA LEU A 308 -1.98 4.68 1.77
C LEU A 308 -0.67 4.99 2.53
N SER A 309 -0.64 6.09 3.27
CA SER A 309 0.50 6.43 4.12
C SER A 309 0.70 5.42 5.26
N MET A 310 -0.39 4.91 5.85
CA MET A 310 -0.31 3.84 6.85
C MET A 310 0.25 2.54 6.26
N VAL A 311 -0.25 2.12 5.08
CA VAL A 311 0.24 0.93 4.37
C VAL A 311 1.73 1.07 4.06
N ARG A 312 2.15 2.21 3.49
CA ARG A 312 3.55 2.51 3.21
C ARG A 312 4.45 2.36 4.44
N ASN A 313 4.03 2.92 5.56
CA ASN A 313 4.80 2.85 6.81
C ASN A 313 4.82 1.43 7.37
N LYS A 314 3.68 0.73 7.36
CA LYS A 314 3.54 -0.64 7.85
C LYS A 314 4.46 -1.62 7.12
N TYR A 315 4.52 -1.51 5.81
CA TYR A 315 5.31 -2.42 4.96
C TYR A 315 6.68 -1.86 4.58
N SER A 316 7.01 -0.65 5.05
CA SER A 316 8.26 0.05 4.69
C SER A 316 8.50 0.09 3.18
N CYS A 317 7.43 0.18 2.37
CA CYS A 317 7.49 0.21 0.92
C CYS A 317 7.37 1.62 0.37
N ALA A 318 7.97 1.87 -0.80
CA ALA A 318 7.71 3.08 -1.55
C ALA A 318 6.45 2.93 -2.40
N MET A 319 5.71 4.02 -2.63
CA MET A 319 4.53 4.03 -3.49
C MET A 319 4.64 5.05 -4.60
N LEU A 320 4.30 4.63 -5.82
CA LEU A 320 4.14 5.49 -6.99
C LEU A 320 2.69 5.41 -7.46
N MET A 321 2.04 6.55 -7.54
CA MET A 321 0.67 6.62 -8.04
C MET A 321 0.63 7.35 -9.38
N ILE A 322 -0.17 6.82 -10.30
CA ILE A 322 -0.45 7.47 -11.58
C ILE A 322 -1.74 8.24 -11.45
N HIS A 323 -1.72 9.47 -11.97
CA HIS A 323 -2.88 10.35 -11.89
C HIS A 323 -3.00 11.24 -13.14
N HIS A 324 -4.15 11.90 -13.28
CA HIS A 324 -4.45 12.74 -14.43
C HIS A 324 -4.37 14.24 -14.10
N ASN A 325 -4.00 15.02 -15.11
CA ASN A 325 -4.14 16.48 -15.06
C ASN A 325 -5.56 16.89 -15.50
N ARG A 326 -6.04 18.02 -14.99
CA ARG A 326 -7.28 18.68 -15.45
C ARG A 326 -7.11 19.14 -16.89
N LYS A 327 -8.15 18.96 -17.70
CA LYS A 327 -8.18 19.60 -19.02
C LYS A 327 -8.21 21.12 -18.81
N LYS A 328 -7.19 21.83 -19.33
CA LYS A 328 -7.22 23.30 -19.36
C LYS A 328 -8.30 23.75 -20.35
N PRO A 329 -9.07 24.81 -20.03
CA PRO A 329 -9.82 25.52 -21.05
C PRO A 329 -8.85 25.97 -22.15
N ASN A 330 -9.31 26.01 -23.40
CA ASN A 330 -8.52 26.41 -24.58
C ASN A 330 -8.17 27.91 -24.54
N ASP A 331 -7.30 28.31 -23.66
CA ASP A 331 -6.90 29.71 -23.40
C ASP A 331 -5.59 30.05 -24.10
N GLY A 332 -5.38 29.58 -25.32
CA GLY A 332 -4.35 30.06 -26.25
C GLY A 332 -2.92 30.30 -25.75
N GLN A 333 -2.68 30.26 -24.44
CA GLN A 333 -1.36 30.43 -23.81
C GLN A 333 -0.80 29.07 -23.40
N LYS A 334 0.27 28.64 -24.05
CA LYS A 334 1.10 27.48 -23.68
C LYS A 334 1.85 27.75 -22.35
N LYS A 335 1.12 27.89 -21.23
CA LYS A 335 1.75 27.87 -19.90
C LYS A 335 2.24 26.46 -19.58
N GLY A 336 3.34 26.35 -18.84
CA GLY A 336 3.85 25.10 -18.27
C GLY A 336 2.78 24.39 -17.44
N VAL A 337 3.05 23.16 -17.04
CA VAL A 337 2.19 22.41 -16.10
C VAL A 337 2.54 22.87 -14.68
N GLU A 338 1.51 23.10 -13.86
CA GLU A 338 1.64 23.50 -12.46
C GLU A 338 0.97 22.48 -11.54
N LEU A 339 1.29 22.51 -10.24
CA LEU A 339 0.63 21.63 -9.25
C LEU A 339 -0.89 21.81 -9.24
N SER A 340 -1.37 23.01 -9.53
CA SER A 340 -2.80 23.33 -9.66
C SER A 340 -3.51 22.63 -10.83
N ASP A 341 -2.72 22.12 -11.79
CA ASP A 341 -3.27 21.37 -12.93
C ASP A 341 -3.58 19.91 -12.58
N VAL A 342 -3.09 19.40 -11.45
CA VAL A 342 -3.41 18.05 -10.98
C VAL A 342 -4.89 17.97 -10.66
N TYR A 343 -5.57 16.95 -11.18
CA TYR A 343 -7.01 16.77 -10.97
C TYR A 343 -7.30 16.41 -9.50
N GLY A 344 -8.39 16.93 -8.96
CA GLY A 344 -8.90 16.57 -7.64
C GLY A 344 -8.49 17.55 -6.54
N SER A 345 -8.51 17.08 -5.31
CA SER A 345 -8.17 17.85 -4.12
C SER A 345 -6.68 18.15 -4.02
N THR A 346 -6.34 19.31 -3.47
CA THR A 346 -4.95 19.70 -3.18
C THR A 346 -4.24 18.75 -2.22
N TYR A 347 -4.99 18.00 -1.41
CA TYR A 347 -4.41 16.98 -0.52
C TYR A 347 -3.63 15.90 -1.26
N ILE A 348 -4.00 15.56 -2.52
CA ILE A 348 -3.25 14.61 -3.34
C ILE A 348 -1.81 15.05 -3.54
N THR A 349 -1.59 16.35 -3.78
CA THR A 349 -0.24 16.89 -4.01
C THR A 349 0.46 17.33 -2.74
N THR A 350 -0.27 17.55 -1.64
CA THR A 350 0.30 18.02 -0.37
C THR A 350 1.08 16.92 0.33
N ASP A 351 0.54 15.71 0.40
CA ASP A 351 1.09 14.62 1.22
C ASP A 351 2.12 13.74 0.49
N VAL A 352 2.21 13.82 -0.84
CA VAL A 352 3.26 13.12 -1.59
C VAL A 352 4.62 13.82 -1.47
N ASP A 353 5.69 13.06 -1.57
CA ASP A 353 7.06 13.58 -1.47
C ASP A 353 7.49 14.26 -2.77
N PHE A 354 7.06 13.74 -3.92
CA PHE A 354 7.31 14.37 -5.21
C PHE A 354 6.13 14.26 -6.17
N VAL A 355 6.09 15.17 -7.13
CA VAL A 355 5.15 15.17 -8.26
C VAL A 355 5.94 15.37 -9.54
N VAL A 356 5.89 14.38 -10.42
CA VAL A 356 6.45 14.44 -11.79
C VAL A 356 5.30 14.50 -12.77
N SER A 357 5.34 15.46 -13.70
CA SER A 357 4.36 15.59 -14.77
C SER A 357 4.97 15.26 -16.13
N LEU A 358 4.26 14.45 -16.90
CA LEU A 358 4.61 14.12 -18.27
C LEU A 358 3.78 14.98 -19.25
N LYS A 359 4.44 15.55 -20.23
CA LYS A 359 3.80 16.33 -21.31
C LYS A 359 4.35 15.91 -22.67
N THR A 360 3.46 15.66 -23.61
CA THR A 360 3.84 15.44 -25.02
C THR A 360 4.02 16.78 -25.70
N GLN A 361 5.11 16.94 -26.44
CA GLN A 361 5.39 18.07 -27.32
C GLN A 361 4.82 17.84 -28.72
N ASP A 362 4.70 18.91 -29.49
CA ASP A 362 4.27 18.83 -30.91
C ASP A 362 5.27 18.02 -31.75
N THR A 363 6.51 17.94 -31.32
CA THR A 363 7.60 17.13 -31.93
C THR A 363 7.50 15.64 -31.63
N GLY A 364 6.55 15.19 -30.82
CA GLY A 364 6.46 13.80 -30.36
C GLY A 364 7.38 13.47 -29.17
N LEU A 365 8.26 14.39 -28.76
CA LEU A 365 9.06 14.27 -27.55
C LEU A 365 8.17 14.37 -26.31
N LEU A 366 8.65 13.79 -25.23
CA LEU A 366 8.04 13.94 -23.92
C LEU A 366 8.89 14.87 -23.06
N THR A 367 8.24 15.81 -22.38
CA THR A 367 8.88 16.63 -21.33
C THR A 367 8.54 16.03 -19.98
N VAL A 368 9.53 15.96 -19.12
CA VAL A 368 9.41 15.60 -17.71
C VAL A 368 9.57 16.87 -16.88
N ASP A 369 8.50 17.27 -16.21
CA ASP A 369 8.48 18.42 -15.31
C ASP A 369 8.41 17.93 -13.86
N MET A 370 9.37 18.33 -13.01
CA MET A 370 9.31 18.08 -11.57
C MET A 370 8.56 19.24 -10.89
N LEU A 371 7.29 19.00 -10.60
CA LEU A 371 6.42 20.05 -10.02
C LEU A 371 6.60 20.19 -8.51
N LYS A 372 7.04 19.14 -7.84
CA LYS A 372 7.31 19.10 -6.40
C LYS A 372 8.41 18.10 -6.09
N ASN A 373 9.29 18.44 -5.17
CA ASN A 373 10.22 17.51 -4.54
C ASN A 373 10.49 17.94 -3.10
N ARG A 374 10.08 17.12 -2.12
CA ARG A 374 10.24 17.42 -0.69
C ARG A 374 11.61 16.99 -0.17
N LEU A 375 12.17 15.89 -0.70
CA LEU A 375 13.36 15.24 -0.15
C LEU A 375 14.64 15.61 -0.90
N GLY A 376 14.54 16.15 -2.10
CA GLY A 376 15.67 16.47 -2.95
C GLY A 376 15.55 17.85 -3.60
N ALA A 377 16.57 18.24 -4.34
CA ALA A 377 16.50 19.41 -5.18
C ALA A 377 15.51 19.20 -6.34
N THR A 378 14.75 20.22 -6.68
CA THR A 378 14.01 20.22 -7.95
C THR A 378 15.04 20.23 -9.07
N ILE A 379 14.85 19.34 -10.05
CA ILE A 379 15.63 19.33 -11.27
C ILE A 379 14.91 20.12 -12.35
N ASP A 380 15.68 20.75 -13.24
CA ASP A 380 15.11 21.43 -14.40
C ASP A 380 14.35 20.44 -15.27
N SER A 381 13.28 20.91 -15.91
CA SER A 381 12.55 20.14 -16.90
C SER A 381 13.48 19.62 -17.98
N PHE A 382 13.27 18.41 -18.39
CA PHE A 382 14.07 17.80 -19.44
C PHE A 382 13.21 17.03 -20.44
N ASN A 383 13.74 16.88 -21.64
CA ASN A 383 13.09 16.11 -22.69
C ASN A 383 13.60 14.68 -22.69
N MET A 384 12.71 13.77 -23.07
CA MET A 384 13.03 12.37 -23.33
C MET A 384 12.33 11.91 -24.62
N ALA A 385 12.95 10.97 -25.27
CA ALA A 385 12.36 10.22 -26.38
C ALA A 385 11.79 8.90 -25.85
N ARG A 386 10.74 8.43 -26.51
CA ARG A 386 10.21 7.08 -26.34
C ARG A 386 10.53 6.28 -27.59
N ASP A 387 11.22 5.17 -27.43
CA ASP A 387 11.42 4.20 -28.51
C ASP A 387 10.09 3.50 -28.82
N ASN A 388 9.69 3.41 -30.08
CA ASN A 388 8.40 2.84 -30.46
C ASN A 388 8.39 1.31 -30.47
N ASP A 389 9.55 0.67 -30.63
CA ASP A 389 9.67 -0.78 -30.71
C ASP A 389 9.76 -1.45 -29.34
N THR A 390 10.37 -0.76 -28.37
CA THR A 390 10.59 -1.25 -27.01
C THR A 390 9.81 -0.47 -25.95
N LEU A 391 9.20 0.67 -26.30
CA LEU A 391 8.58 1.63 -25.39
C LEU A 391 9.51 2.08 -24.26
N SER A 392 10.82 1.93 -24.43
CA SER A 392 11.83 2.43 -23.50
C SER A 392 11.97 3.95 -23.63
N PHE A 393 12.50 4.57 -22.57
CA PHE A 393 12.70 6.02 -22.51
C PHE A 393 14.18 6.35 -22.44
N SER A 394 14.60 7.38 -23.18
CA SER A 394 15.98 7.87 -23.20
C SER A 394 16.02 9.39 -23.18
N THR A 395 17.00 9.93 -22.47
CA THR A 395 17.40 11.34 -22.54
C THR A 395 18.41 11.62 -23.63
N ASP A 396 18.96 10.57 -24.24
CA ASP A 396 19.78 10.71 -25.44
C ASP A 396 18.89 10.91 -26.67
N LEU A 397 18.93 12.11 -27.20
CA LEU A 397 18.14 12.53 -28.35
C LEU A 397 18.93 12.50 -29.66
N SER A 398 20.19 11.99 -29.66
CA SER A 398 21.05 11.98 -30.82
C SER A 398 20.47 11.23 -32.02
N HIS A 399 19.76 10.14 -31.76
CA HIS A 399 19.12 9.35 -32.83
C HIS A 399 17.93 10.04 -33.49
N LEU A 400 17.33 11.04 -32.85
CA LEU A 400 16.22 11.79 -33.46
C LEU A 400 16.68 12.79 -34.50
N HIS A 401 17.89 13.33 -34.38
CA HIS A 401 18.45 14.22 -35.39
C HIS A 401 18.52 13.52 -36.75
N GLU A 402 18.93 12.27 -36.80
CA GLU A 402 18.98 11.53 -38.07
C GLU A 402 17.63 11.24 -38.69
N GLN A 403 16.59 11.01 -37.89
CA GLN A 403 15.24 10.73 -38.39
C GLN A 403 14.52 12.00 -38.87
N PHE A 404 14.80 13.15 -38.25
CA PHE A 404 14.22 14.42 -38.70
C PHE A 404 14.84 14.91 -40.01
N PHE A 405 16.17 14.80 -40.19
CA PHE A 405 16.83 15.18 -41.40
C PHE A 405 16.50 14.27 -42.59
N LYS A 406 16.28 12.97 -42.37
CA LYS A 406 15.82 12.06 -43.43
C LYS A 406 14.41 12.37 -43.92
N ARG A 407 13.51 12.84 -43.06
CA ARG A 407 12.16 13.24 -43.48
C ARG A 407 12.15 14.54 -44.30
N GLU A 408 13.02 15.50 -44.02
CA GLU A 408 13.12 16.71 -44.81
C GLU A 408 13.74 16.43 -46.18
N GLU A 409 14.63 15.43 -46.32
CA GLU A 409 15.18 15.03 -47.64
C GLU A 409 14.11 14.30 -48.48
N ASP A 410 13.28 13.44 -47.88
CA ASP A 410 12.19 12.73 -48.60
C ASP A 410 11.05 13.66 -49.02
N ASP A 411 10.78 14.75 -48.29
CA ASP A 411 9.74 15.76 -48.66
C ASP A 411 10.21 16.78 -49.74
N ILE A 412 11.50 16.79 -50.10
CA ILE A 412 12.05 17.66 -51.13
C ILE A 412 12.10 16.96 -52.52
N GLU A 413 11.91 15.65 -52.59
CA GLU A 413 11.92 14.86 -53.83
C GLU A 413 10.49 14.61 -54.43
N LEU A 414 9.44 15.31 -54.01
CA LEU A 414 8.10 15.31 -54.61
C LEU A 414 7.71 16.71 -55.10
#